data_eda3cf206be273c25c71eccd5a827d0e
#
_entry.id   eda3cf206be273c25c71eccd5a827d0e
#
_cell.length_a   1.000
_cell.length_b   1.000
_cell.length_c   1.000
_cell.angle_alpha   90.00
_cell.angle_beta   90.00
_cell.angle_gamma   90.00
#
_symmetry.space_group_name_H-M   'P 1'
#
loop_
_entity.id
_entity.type
_entity.pdbx_description
1 polymer ?
#
loop_
_entity_poly.entity_id
_entity_poly.type
_entity_poly.pdbx_seq_one_letter_code
_entity_poly.pdbx_strand_id
1 'polypeptide(L)'
;MSFYKAGIDIGSTTIKFVVMDENNNICFKDYRRHLSNIQETLLGLVKDAREQLGEFKFFCVITGSGGLSISNWIGMEFIQEVVAVSTAITHVAPRTDVAIEIGGEDAKIIYFDGGSIEQRMNGVCAGGTGSFIDQMASLLQTDAEGLNEYAKTYSAIYPIAARCGVFAKSDIQPLINEGAAKSDLAVSIFQAIVNQTISGLACGKPIRGNVVFLGGPLHFLTELKARFIDVLGLEGDAVVEVEDSHLFAAMGSALSSKDDKIFSADEMIKELTNGKHIAMEINRLDPLFKDEQDYNKFKERHDKAKVIKGDLESYKGDVFLGIDAGSTTSKLALISDKGELLYSFYAGNEGSPLKMVMTALKHIYTEKIDCAENAAVFDNRKRPSAAVHKP
;
A
#
# COMPACT_ATOMS: atom_id res chain seq x y z
N MET A 1 -9.61 37.83 20.33
CA MET A 1 -9.85 36.60 19.54
C MET A 1 -8.55 35.85 19.55
N SER A 2 -8.52 34.65 20.07
CA SER A 2 -7.35 33.78 19.99
C SER A 2 -7.25 33.24 18.55
N PHE A 3 -6.07 33.26 17.97
CA PHE A 3 -5.79 32.67 16.67
C PHE A 3 -5.20 31.28 16.88
N TYR A 4 -5.62 30.34 16.05
CA TYR A 4 -5.06 29.00 16.04
C TYR A 4 -3.83 28.95 15.12
N LYS A 5 -3.01 27.94 15.33
CA LYS A 5 -1.93 27.53 14.43
C LYS A 5 -2.36 26.25 13.73
N ALA A 6 -2.28 26.22 12.40
CA ALA A 6 -2.68 25.07 11.63
C ALA A 6 -1.52 24.55 10.79
N GLY A 7 -1.39 23.25 10.71
CA GLY A 7 -0.41 22.58 9.88
C GLY A 7 -1.07 21.52 9.02
N ILE A 8 -0.73 21.53 7.73
CA ILE A 8 -1.25 20.57 6.77
C ILE A 8 -0.06 19.83 6.15
N ASP A 9 -0.07 18.52 6.26
CA ASP A 9 0.87 17.68 5.52
C ASP A 9 0.12 16.94 4.41
N ILE A 10 0.46 17.25 3.16
CA ILE A 10 -0.08 16.60 1.98
C ILE A 10 0.99 15.66 1.42
N GLY A 11 1.00 14.44 1.92
CA GLY A 11 1.88 13.39 1.43
C GLY A 11 1.38 12.74 0.14
N SER A 12 2.10 11.74 -0.35
CA SER A 12 1.78 11.01 -1.59
C SER A 12 0.48 10.20 -1.50
N THR A 13 0.11 9.73 -0.30
CA THR A 13 -1.05 8.85 -0.10
C THR A 13 -2.08 9.41 0.88
N THR A 14 -1.67 10.33 1.76
CA THR A 14 -2.47 10.79 2.89
C THR A 14 -2.36 12.31 3.09
N ILE A 15 -3.40 12.89 3.68
CA ILE A 15 -3.39 14.25 4.20
C ILE A 15 -3.53 14.19 5.72
N LYS A 16 -2.73 14.98 6.42
CA LYS A 16 -2.83 15.19 7.86
C LYS A 16 -3.13 16.66 8.09
N PHE A 17 -4.06 16.93 8.98
CA PHE A 17 -4.43 18.26 9.38
C PHE A 17 -4.43 18.38 10.89
N VAL A 18 -3.66 19.33 11.41
CA VAL A 18 -3.54 19.59 12.85
C VAL A 18 -3.82 21.07 13.10
N VAL A 19 -4.67 21.35 14.10
CA VAL A 19 -4.95 22.70 14.57
C VAL A 19 -4.59 22.78 16.06
N MET A 20 -3.78 23.76 16.42
CA MET A 20 -3.27 23.99 17.77
C MET A 20 -3.73 25.36 18.30
N ASP A 21 -3.91 25.46 19.61
CA ASP A 21 -4.11 26.73 20.30
C ASP A 21 -2.80 27.54 20.47
N GLU A 22 -2.89 28.69 21.10
CA GLU A 22 -1.74 29.56 21.41
C GLU A 22 -0.69 28.92 22.31
N ASN A 23 -1.07 27.91 23.09
CA ASN A 23 -0.19 27.14 23.97
C ASN A 23 0.37 25.89 23.31
N ASN A 24 0.14 25.70 22.00
CA ASN A 24 0.49 24.55 21.20
C ASN A 24 -0.22 23.24 21.62
N ASN A 25 -1.38 23.33 22.31
CA ASN A 25 -2.21 22.16 22.53
C ASN A 25 -3.01 21.84 21.27
N ILE A 26 -3.08 20.56 20.91
CA ILE A 26 -3.86 20.10 19.75
C ILE A 26 -5.35 20.21 20.07
N CYS A 27 -6.06 21.03 19.30
CA CYS A 27 -7.51 21.23 19.39
C CYS A 27 -8.27 20.40 18.34
N PHE A 28 -7.63 20.14 17.19
CA PHE A 28 -8.15 19.27 16.14
C PHE A 28 -6.98 18.53 15.50
N LYS A 29 -7.20 17.26 15.17
CA LYS A 29 -6.27 16.44 14.40
C LYS A 29 -7.02 15.40 13.59
N ASP A 30 -6.58 15.17 12.35
CA ASP A 30 -7.11 14.10 11.53
C ASP A 30 -6.08 13.63 10.49
N TYR A 31 -6.22 12.39 10.05
CA TYR A 31 -5.37 11.68 9.13
C TYR A 31 -6.22 10.89 8.13
N ARG A 32 -6.13 11.22 6.84
CA ARG A 32 -6.96 10.59 5.80
C ARG A 32 -6.18 10.20 4.56
N ARG A 33 -6.50 9.03 3.99
CA ARG A 33 -6.07 8.68 2.64
C ARG A 33 -6.85 9.50 1.62
N HIS A 34 -6.13 10.13 0.66
CA HIS A 34 -6.78 11.00 -0.33
C HIS A 34 -7.12 10.27 -1.64
N LEU A 35 -6.60 9.07 -1.90
CA LEU A 35 -6.88 8.28 -3.11
C LEU A 35 -6.82 9.13 -4.39
N SER A 36 -5.82 9.99 -4.50
CA SER A 36 -5.63 11.02 -5.55
C SER A 36 -6.64 12.17 -5.56
N ASN A 37 -7.61 12.22 -4.63
CA ASN A 37 -8.59 13.30 -4.48
C ASN A 37 -8.17 14.29 -3.39
N ILE A 38 -7.00 14.92 -3.56
CA ILE A 38 -6.39 15.81 -2.55
C ILE A 38 -7.33 16.94 -2.16
N GLN A 39 -7.91 17.64 -3.15
CA GLN A 39 -8.80 18.79 -2.92
C GLN A 39 -10.03 18.42 -2.09
N GLU A 40 -10.72 17.35 -2.47
CA GLU A 40 -11.92 16.88 -1.79
C GLU A 40 -11.62 16.40 -0.37
N THR A 41 -10.51 15.67 -0.19
CA THR A 41 -10.09 15.19 1.12
C THR A 41 -9.71 16.34 2.05
N LEU A 42 -8.96 17.33 1.55
CA LEU A 42 -8.62 18.53 2.33
C LEU A 42 -9.87 19.34 2.67
N LEU A 43 -10.79 19.51 1.73
CA LEU A 43 -12.08 20.18 1.98
C LEU A 43 -12.86 19.48 3.11
N GLY A 44 -12.89 18.15 3.10
CA GLY A 44 -13.52 17.35 4.16
C GLY A 44 -12.89 17.60 5.53
N LEU A 45 -11.55 17.55 5.61
CA LEU A 45 -10.80 17.81 6.84
C LEU A 45 -11.06 19.21 7.42
N VAL A 46 -11.09 20.23 6.56
CA VAL A 46 -11.35 21.61 7.00
C VAL A 46 -12.80 21.77 7.48
N LYS A 47 -13.77 21.11 6.82
CA LYS A 47 -15.17 21.11 7.26
C LYS A 47 -15.34 20.47 8.63
N ASP A 48 -14.69 19.35 8.88
CA ASP A 48 -14.79 18.64 10.15
C ASP A 48 -14.10 19.44 11.28
N ALA A 49 -12.96 20.06 11.01
CA ALA A 49 -12.35 21.01 11.94
C ALA A 49 -13.28 22.19 12.26
N ARG A 50 -13.94 22.74 11.23
CA ARG A 50 -14.89 23.81 11.35
C ARG A 50 -16.15 23.40 12.15
N GLU A 51 -16.62 22.17 11.98
CA GLU A 51 -17.73 21.61 12.77
C GLU A 51 -17.36 21.45 14.25
N GLN A 52 -16.15 20.95 14.52
CA GLN A 52 -15.67 20.70 15.88
C GLN A 52 -15.32 22.00 16.64
N LEU A 53 -14.64 22.96 16.00
CA LEU A 53 -14.11 24.16 16.63
C LEU A 53 -15.02 25.39 16.48
N GLY A 54 -16.09 25.31 15.71
CA GLY A 54 -16.88 26.47 15.29
C GLY A 54 -16.18 27.27 14.19
N GLU A 55 -16.57 28.51 13.97
CA GLU A 55 -15.81 29.41 13.09
C GLU A 55 -14.51 29.83 13.77
N PHE A 56 -13.36 29.55 13.11
CA PHE A 56 -12.05 29.86 13.64
C PHE A 56 -11.14 30.51 12.61
N LYS A 57 -10.20 31.31 13.12
CA LYS A 57 -9.14 31.92 12.35
C LYS A 57 -7.80 31.37 12.75
N PHE A 58 -6.91 31.19 11.78
CA PHE A 58 -5.65 30.50 11.99
C PHE A 58 -4.52 31.00 11.07
N PHE A 59 -3.29 30.83 11.54
CA PHE A 59 -2.09 30.87 10.73
C PHE A 59 -1.83 29.46 10.21
N CYS A 60 -1.49 29.30 8.94
CA CYS A 60 -1.35 27.99 8.34
C CYS A 60 -0.07 27.84 7.53
N VAL A 61 0.59 26.70 7.73
CA VAL A 61 1.74 26.28 6.94
C VAL A 61 1.46 24.88 6.37
N ILE A 62 1.83 24.71 5.12
CA ILE A 62 1.67 23.45 4.37
C ILE A 62 3.02 22.80 4.17
N THR A 63 3.06 21.47 4.22
CA THR A 63 4.21 20.63 3.90
C THR A 63 3.78 19.40 3.09
N GLY A 64 4.73 18.51 2.81
CA GLY A 64 4.51 17.25 2.08
C GLY A 64 4.66 17.37 0.57
N SER A 65 4.85 16.24 -0.09
CA SER A 65 5.16 16.15 -1.53
C SER A 65 4.07 16.75 -2.43
N GLY A 66 2.80 16.65 -2.03
CA GLY A 66 1.65 17.27 -2.72
C GLY A 66 1.35 18.70 -2.27
N GLY A 67 2.01 19.18 -1.22
CA GLY A 67 1.68 20.44 -0.55
C GLY A 67 1.99 21.70 -1.35
N LEU A 68 3.08 21.70 -2.15
CA LEU A 68 3.54 22.89 -2.87
C LEU A 68 2.50 23.44 -3.85
N SER A 69 1.81 22.58 -4.58
CA SER A 69 0.77 23.01 -5.53
C SER A 69 -0.43 23.62 -4.82
N ILE A 70 -0.86 23.05 -3.71
CA ILE A 70 -1.97 23.56 -2.89
C ILE A 70 -1.58 24.87 -2.21
N SER A 71 -0.37 24.97 -1.65
CA SER A 71 0.11 26.19 -1.01
C SER A 71 0.14 27.38 -1.97
N ASN A 72 0.62 27.17 -3.19
CA ASN A 72 0.63 28.18 -4.23
C ASN A 72 -0.79 28.60 -4.65
N TRP A 73 -1.71 27.63 -4.74
CA TRP A 73 -3.08 27.90 -5.11
C TRP A 73 -3.84 28.73 -4.05
N ILE A 74 -3.76 28.33 -2.78
CA ILE A 74 -4.47 29.00 -1.68
C ILE A 74 -3.68 30.21 -1.15
N GLY A 75 -2.40 30.33 -1.52
CA GLY A 75 -1.48 31.38 -1.07
C GLY A 75 -1.07 31.23 0.38
N MET A 76 -0.83 29.98 0.82
CA MET A 76 -0.29 29.63 2.12
C MET A 76 1.23 29.45 2.07
N GLU A 77 1.91 29.58 3.21
CA GLU A 77 3.35 29.30 3.31
C GLU A 77 3.59 27.79 3.15
N PHE A 78 4.66 27.43 2.44
CA PHE A 78 5.14 26.05 2.32
C PHE A 78 6.50 25.91 2.96
N ILE A 79 6.66 24.83 3.75
CA ILE A 79 7.97 24.45 4.28
C ILE A 79 8.32 23.02 3.86
N GLN A 80 9.62 22.74 3.78
CA GLN A 80 10.09 21.39 3.50
C GLN A 80 9.76 20.45 4.67
N GLU A 81 9.38 19.23 4.34
CA GLU A 81 8.94 18.23 5.32
C GLU A 81 9.99 17.93 6.40
N VAL A 82 11.28 17.91 6.02
CA VAL A 82 12.38 17.74 6.99
C VAL A 82 12.40 18.87 8.03
N VAL A 83 12.11 20.10 7.64
CA VAL A 83 12.04 21.24 8.56
C VAL A 83 10.83 21.06 9.49
N ALA A 84 9.68 20.72 8.94
CA ALA A 84 8.49 20.47 9.73
C ALA A 84 8.70 19.35 10.77
N VAL A 85 9.15 18.17 10.32
CA VAL A 85 9.38 17.02 11.21
C VAL A 85 10.41 17.35 12.29
N SER A 86 11.52 18.01 11.92
CA SER A 86 12.56 18.39 12.88
C SER A 86 12.05 19.41 13.91
N THR A 87 11.19 20.36 13.49
CA THR A 87 10.55 21.31 14.41
C THR A 87 9.66 20.57 15.42
N ALA A 88 8.84 19.62 14.95
CA ALA A 88 8.00 18.82 15.84
C ALA A 88 8.84 17.97 16.81
N ILE A 89 9.90 17.31 16.32
CA ILE A 89 10.80 16.51 17.18
C ILE A 89 11.46 17.39 18.26
N THR A 90 11.99 18.54 17.89
CA THR A 90 12.64 19.45 18.83
C THR A 90 11.67 19.92 19.94
N HIS A 91 10.39 20.08 19.60
CA HIS A 91 9.37 20.53 20.54
C HIS A 91 8.80 19.40 21.41
N VAL A 92 8.47 18.26 20.79
CA VAL A 92 7.74 17.15 21.46
C VAL A 92 8.69 16.11 22.05
N ALA A 93 9.79 15.83 21.37
CA ALA A 93 10.75 14.77 21.70
C ALA A 93 12.19 15.26 21.68
N PRO A 94 12.58 16.31 22.49
CA PRO A 94 13.86 17.00 22.38
C PRO A 94 15.10 16.14 22.70
N ARG A 95 14.91 14.97 23.31
CA ARG A 95 15.98 14.01 23.59
C ARG A 95 16.32 13.07 22.45
N THR A 96 15.63 13.20 21.30
CA THR A 96 15.82 12.31 20.15
C THR A 96 17.20 12.49 19.50
N ASP A 97 17.92 11.40 19.35
CA ASP A 97 19.18 11.35 18.60
C ASP A 97 18.95 10.91 17.14
N VAL A 98 18.02 10.01 16.92
CA VAL A 98 17.67 9.50 15.59
C VAL A 98 16.16 9.36 15.43
N ALA A 99 15.61 9.82 14.30
CA ALA A 99 14.24 9.54 13.92
C ALA A 99 14.22 8.61 12.70
N ILE A 100 13.38 7.58 12.78
CA ILE A 100 13.07 6.70 11.65
C ILE A 100 11.62 6.98 11.26
N GLU A 101 11.42 7.42 10.04
CA GLU A 101 10.10 7.73 9.49
C GLU A 101 9.81 6.84 8.29
N ILE A 102 8.63 6.21 8.29
CA ILE A 102 8.10 5.50 7.13
C ILE A 102 6.81 6.18 6.69
N GLY A 103 6.86 6.78 5.51
CA GLY A 103 5.74 7.43 4.85
C GLY A 103 4.98 6.47 3.91
N GLY A 104 4.11 7.05 3.06
CA GLY A 104 3.36 6.32 2.04
C GLY A 104 4.25 5.78 0.92
N GLU A 105 5.16 6.59 0.41
CA GLU A 105 6.07 6.25 -0.70
C GLU A 105 7.53 6.53 -0.39
N ASP A 106 7.83 7.09 0.75
CA ASP A 106 9.18 7.41 1.21
C ASP A 106 9.49 6.79 2.58
N ALA A 107 10.77 6.63 2.85
CA ALA A 107 11.31 6.27 4.15
C ALA A 107 12.52 7.17 4.43
N LYS A 108 12.67 7.61 5.66
CA LYS A 108 13.71 8.55 6.07
C LYS A 108 14.36 8.12 7.37
N ILE A 109 15.66 8.43 7.50
CA ILE A 109 16.37 8.44 8.77
C ILE A 109 16.91 9.84 8.97
N ILE A 110 16.60 10.45 10.09
CA ILE A 110 17.06 11.80 10.46
C ILE A 110 17.93 11.66 11.70
N TYR A 111 19.16 12.12 11.61
CA TYR A 111 20.11 12.15 12.70
C TYR A 111 20.23 13.57 13.25
N PHE A 112 20.17 13.69 14.57
CA PHE A 112 20.35 14.93 15.31
C PHE A 112 21.72 14.84 16.03
N ASP A 113 22.70 15.59 15.56
CA ASP A 113 24.07 15.53 16.09
C ASP A 113 24.61 16.95 16.36
N GLY A 114 24.72 17.31 17.64
CA GLY A 114 25.33 18.57 18.06
C GLY A 114 24.74 19.85 17.46
N GLY A 115 23.42 19.83 17.14
CA GLY A 115 22.69 20.94 16.52
C GLY A 115 22.67 20.88 14.97
N SER A 116 23.33 19.90 14.38
CA SER A 116 23.19 19.60 12.94
C SER A 116 22.11 18.53 12.69
N ILE A 117 21.42 18.64 11.56
CA ILE A 117 20.40 17.68 11.13
C ILE A 117 20.90 17.06 9.82
N GLU A 118 21.07 15.74 9.83
CA GLU A 118 21.40 14.97 8.63
C GLU A 118 20.21 14.08 8.29
N GLN A 119 19.60 14.31 7.13
CA GLN A 119 18.53 13.45 6.62
C GLN A 119 19.04 12.53 5.51
N ARG A 120 18.63 11.29 5.58
CA ARG A 120 18.76 10.30 4.51
C ARG A 120 17.40 9.77 4.14
N MET A 121 17.11 9.71 2.85
CA MET A 121 15.81 9.30 2.33
C MET A 121 16.03 8.32 1.18
N ASN A 122 15.11 7.36 1.03
CA ASN A 122 15.10 6.49 -0.14
C ASN A 122 14.92 7.32 -1.42
N GLY A 123 15.50 6.83 -2.51
CA GLY A 123 15.37 7.46 -3.82
C GLY A 123 14.01 7.16 -4.46
N VAL A 124 14.02 6.70 -5.71
CA VAL A 124 12.81 6.46 -6.52
C VAL A 124 12.07 5.17 -6.15
N CYS A 125 12.66 4.31 -5.30
CA CYS A 125 12.08 3.00 -4.99
C CYS A 125 11.21 3.07 -3.74
N ALA A 126 9.92 2.77 -3.89
CA ALA A 126 8.98 2.66 -2.76
C ALA A 126 9.15 1.39 -1.90
N GLY A 127 10.18 0.58 -2.15
CA GLY A 127 10.50 -0.59 -1.30
C GLY A 127 10.73 -0.18 0.16
N GLY A 128 10.06 -0.83 1.08
CA GLY A 128 10.15 -0.51 2.50
C GLY A 128 9.24 0.63 2.97
N THR A 129 8.25 1.03 2.19
CA THR A 129 7.30 2.11 2.50
C THR A 129 5.88 1.60 2.67
N GLY A 130 4.93 2.49 3.00
CA GLY A 130 3.51 2.16 3.12
C GLY A 130 2.92 1.52 1.86
N SER A 131 3.26 2.03 0.69
CA SER A 131 2.81 1.47 -0.59
C SER A 131 3.34 0.04 -0.82
N PHE A 132 4.56 -0.25 -0.37
CA PHE A 132 5.07 -1.62 -0.38
C PHE A 132 4.29 -2.53 0.56
N ILE A 133 3.96 -2.05 1.77
CA ILE A 133 3.15 -2.79 2.74
C ILE A 133 1.78 -3.13 2.14
N ASP A 134 1.09 -2.14 1.54
CA ASP A 134 -0.21 -2.33 0.90
C ASP A 134 -0.15 -3.37 -0.24
N GLN A 135 0.92 -3.35 -1.06
CA GLN A 135 1.13 -4.34 -2.13
C GLN A 135 1.33 -5.76 -1.59
N MET A 136 2.11 -5.90 -0.52
CA MET A 136 2.37 -7.21 0.09
C MET A 136 1.15 -7.73 0.84
N ALA A 137 0.41 -6.86 1.50
CA ALA A 137 -0.86 -7.19 2.13
C ALA A 137 -1.88 -7.71 1.10
N SER A 138 -2.01 -7.02 -0.05
CA SER A 138 -2.86 -7.47 -1.15
C SER A 138 -2.47 -8.84 -1.70
N LEU A 139 -1.17 -9.15 -1.76
CA LEU A 139 -0.67 -10.46 -2.18
C LEU A 139 -1.11 -11.59 -1.22
N LEU A 140 -1.18 -11.29 0.08
CA LEU A 140 -1.69 -12.20 1.11
C LEU A 140 -3.21 -12.11 1.31
N GLN A 141 -3.90 -11.31 0.47
CA GLN A 141 -5.35 -11.07 0.52
C GLN A 141 -5.82 -10.54 1.89
N THR A 142 -5.17 -9.49 2.31
CA THR A 142 -5.47 -8.73 3.50
C THR A 142 -5.12 -7.25 3.28
N ASP A 143 -5.27 -6.42 4.28
CA ASP A 143 -4.79 -5.05 4.34
C ASP A 143 -3.58 -4.92 5.29
N ALA A 144 -3.09 -3.70 5.48
CA ALA A 144 -1.93 -3.44 6.34
C ALA A 144 -2.20 -3.84 7.81
N GLU A 145 -3.42 -3.62 8.31
CA GLU A 145 -3.82 -4.00 9.66
C GLU A 145 -3.86 -5.53 9.82
N GLY A 146 -4.47 -6.24 8.87
CA GLY A 146 -4.48 -7.69 8.85
C GLY A 146 -3.09 -8.31 8.71
N LEU A 147 -2.17 -7.64 7.97
CA LEU A 147 -0.77 -8.06 7.91
C LEU A 147 -0.11 -7.94 9.30
N ASN A 148 -0.38 -6.85 10.02
CA ASN A 148 0.10 -6.66 11.39
C ASN A 148 -0.45 -7.73 12.34
N GLU A 149 -1.75 -8.07 12.23
CA GLU A 149 -2.35 -9.13 13.06
C GLU A 149 -1.72 -10.51 12.78
N TYR A 150 -1.47 -10.85 11.52
CA TYR A 150 -0.77 -12.09 11.18
C TYR A 150 0.64 -12.13 11.79
N ALA A 151 1.37 -11.03 11.78
CA ALA A 151 2.74 -10.98 12.28
C ALA A 151 2.87 -11.24 13.79
N LYS A 152 1.78 -11.17 14.58
CA LYS A 152 1.79 -11.45 16.03
C LYS A 152 2.09 -12.89 16.39
N THR A 153 1.82 -13.84 15.50
CA THR A 153 1.83 -15.30 15.82
C THR A 153 2.76 -16.09 14.91
N TYR A 154 3.88 -15.51 14.50
CA TYR A 154 4.85 -16.17 13.64
C TYR A 154 5.66 -17.24 14.37
N SER A 155 6.18 -18.20 13.60
CA SER A 155 7.09 -19.25 14.07
C SER A 155 8.43 -19.24 13.34
N ALA A 156 8.49 -18.69 12.12
CA ALA A 156 9.69 -18.61 11.30
C ALA A 156 9.75 -17.28 10.51
N ILE A 157 10.96 -16.87 10.15
CA ILE A 157 11.20 -15.70 9.30
C ILE A 157 11.94 -16.17 8.05
N TYR A 158 11.35 -15.97 6.88
CA TYR A 158 11.94 -16.30 5.60
C TYR A 158 12.84 -15.17 5.08
N PRO A 159 13.96 -15.49 4.39
CA PRO A 159 14.75 -14.50 3.71
C PRO A 159 14.00 -13.94 2.50
N ILE A 160 13.61 -12.68 2.57
CA ILE A 160 12.95 -11.95 1.48
C ILE A 160 13.88 -10.82 1.04
N ALA A 161 14.01 -10.64 -0.28
CA ALA A 161 14.85 -9.59 -0.83
C ALA A 161 14.39 -8.19 -0.37
N ALA A 162 15.30 -7.49 0.29
CA ALA A 162 15.07 -6.19 0.92
C ALA A 162 15.45 -5.00 0.00
N ARG A 163 15.35 -5.15 -1.33
CA ARG A 163 15.79 -4.09 -2.26
C ARG A 163 14.72 -3.54 -3.18
N CYS A 164 13.82 -4.39 -3.64
CA CYS A 164 12.81 -4.00 -4.63
C CYS A 164 11.55 -4.81 -4.40
N GLY A 165 10.37 -4.14 -4.43
CA GLY A 165 9.08 -4.79 -4.26
C GLY A 165 8.81 -5.90 -5.29
N VAL A 166 9.36 -5.79 -6.51
CA VAL A 166 9.25 -6.85 -7.53
C VAL A 166 10.01 -8.11 -7.10
N PHE A 167 11.24 -7.98 -6.63
CA PHE A 167 12.01 -9.13 -6.13
C PHE A 167 11.41 -9.72 -4.85
N ALA A 168 10.97 -8.87 -3.92
CA ALA A 168 10.27 -9.33 -2.73
C ALA A 168 9.03 -10.18 -3.10
N LYS A 169 8.24 -9.72 -4.06
CA LYS A 169 7.10 -10.49 -4.58
C LYS A 169 7.53 -11.83 -5.20
N SER A 170 8.64 -11.86 -5.91
CA SER A 170 9.18 -13.08 -6.51
C SER A 170 9.66 -14.09 -5.47
N ASP A 171 10.12 -13.61 -4.30
CA ASP A 171 10.53 -14.48 -3.19
C ASP A 171 9.31 -14.99 -2.39
N ILE A 172 8.30 -14.15 -2.21
CA ILE A 172 7.10 -14.49 -1.43
C ILE A 172 6.20 -15.48 -2.18
N GLN A 173 6.07 -15.33 -3.50
CA GLN A 173 5.12 -16.11 -4.28
C GLN A 173 5.39 -17.63 -4.24
N PRO A 174 6.64 -18.14 -4.36
CA PRO A 174 6.93 -19.56 -4.15
C PRO A 174 6.55 -20.03 -2.75
N LEU A 175 6.84 -19.25 -1.71
CA LEU A 175 6.49 -19.60 -0.33
C LEU A 175 4.97 -19.76 -0.13
N ILE A 176 4.17 -18.87 -0.74
CA ILE A 176 2.71 -18.99 -0.76
C ILE A 176 2.29 -20.29 -1.44
N ASN A 177 2.89 -20.64 -2.57
CA ASN A 177 2.57 -21.86 -3.33
C ASN A 177 2.96 -23.13 -2.58
N GLU A 178 4.00 -23.08 -1.77
CA GLU A 178 4.47 -24.17 -0.88
C GLU A 178 3.65 -24.27 0.41
N GLY A 179 2.73 -23.33 0.66
CA GLY A 179 1.84 -23.34 1.81
C GLY A 179 2.44 -22.76 3.09
N ALA A 180 3.41 -21.86 2.98
CA ALA A 180 3.93 -21.13 4.12
C ALA A 180 2.82 -20.38 4.87
N ALA A 181 2.91 -20.35 6.20
CA ALA A 181 1.93 -19.70 7.05
C ALA A 181 1.89 -18.18 6.78
N LYS A 182 0.70 -17.60 6.71
CA LYS A 182 0.55 -16.13 6.53
C LYS A 182 1.23 -15.34 7.64
N SER A 183 1.27 -15.86 8.85
CA SER A 183 1.98 -15.26 9.99
C SER A 183 3.48 -15.13 9.73
N ASP A 184 4.10 -16.20 9.23
CA ASP A 184 5.53 -16.24 8.94
C ASP A 184 5.87 -15.34 7.75
N LEU A 185 5.00 -15.30 6.74
CA LEU A 185 5.16 -14.38 5.60
C LEU A 185 5.01 -12.92 6.03
N ALA A 186 4.07 -12.59 6.90
CA ALA A 186 3.84 -11.23 7.39
C ALA A 186 5.04 -10.67 8.14
N VAL A 187 5.57 -11.42 9.11
CA VAL A 187 6.77 -10.99 9.84
C VAL A 187 8.00 -10.93 8.92
N SER A 188 8.10 -11.82 7.93
CA SER A 188 9.19 -11.82 6.95
C SER A 188 9.16 -10.59 6.05
N ILE A 189 7.97 -10.11 5.67
CA ILE A 189 7.77 -8.84 4.96
C ILE A 189 8.22 -7.68 5.85
N PHE A 190 7.83 -7.64 7.11
CA PHE A 190 8.28 -6.61 8.05
C PHE A 190 9.80 -6.65 8.26
N GLN A 191 10.39 -7.83 8.36
CA GLN A 191 11.86 -7.97 8.42
C GLN A 191 12.54 -7.43 7.16
N ALA A 192 11.98 -7.65 5.98
CA ALA A 192 12.51 -7.11 4.73
C ALA A 192 12.45 -5.56 4.71
N ILE A 193 11.37 -4.96 5.23
CA ILE A 193 11.25 -3.50 5.37
C ILE A 193 12.32 -2.94 6.31
N VAL A 194 12.50 -3.56 7.47
CA VAL A 194 13.53 -3.16 8.43
C VAL A 194 14.92 -3.23 7.80
N ASN A 195 15.24 -4.35 7.16
CA ASN A 195 16.53 -4.54 6.48
C ASN A 195 16.73 -3.51 5.37
N GLN A 196 15.70 -3.22 4.57
CA GLN A 196 15.74 -2.22 3.51
C GLN A 196 16.02 -0.82 4.07
N THR A 197 15.34 -0.44 5.13
CA THR A 197 15.47 0.87 5.75
C THR A 197 16.84 1.03 6.38
N ILE A 198 17.30 0.05 7.16
CA ILE A 198 18.59 0.13 7.84
C ILE A 198 19.74 0.07 6.82
N SER A 199 19.78 -0.94 5.95
CA SER A 199 20.91 -1.10 5.02
C SER A 199 20.91 -0.06 3.91
N GLY A 200 19.71 0.32 3.42
CA GLY A 200 19.57 1.26 2.31
C GLY A 200 19.77 2.72 2.70
N LEU A 201 19.35 3.11 3.91
CA LEU A 201 19.39 4.51 4.33
C LEU A 201 20.53 4.80 5.32
N ALA A 202 20.74 3.96 6.33
CA ALA A 202 21.80 4.21 7.27
C ALA A 202 23.21 4.10 6.64
N CYS A 203 23.36 3.25 5.61
CA CYS A 203 24.62 3.10 4.86
C CYS A 203 25.84 2.98 5.78
N GLY A 204 25.74 2.19 6.84
CA GLY A 204 26.79 1.98 7.83
C GLY A 204 26.89 3.03 8.95
N LYS A 205 26.14 4.14 8.91
CA LYS A 205 26.06 5.06 10.06
C LYS A 205 25.23 4.40 11.16
N PRO A 206 25.75 4.32 12.40
CA PRO A 206 25.02 3.68 13.49
C PRO A 206 23.70 4.37 13.80
N ILE A 207 22.63 3.59 13.98
CA ILE A 207 21.36 4.03 14.56
C ILE A 207 21.42 3.66 16.04
N ARG A 208 21.64 4.64 16.90
CA ARG A 208 21.83 4.44 18.33
C ARG A 208 21.46 5.70 19.13
N GLY A 209 21.35 5.58 20.44
CA GLY A 209 20.88 6.63 21.33
C GLY A 209 19.37 6.58 21.44
N ASN A 210 18.73 7.72 21.58
CA ASN A 210 17.29 7.87 21.72
C ASN A 210 16.64 7.89 20.34
N VAL A 211 15.91 6.83 20.00
CA VAL A 211 15.28 6.63 18.68
C VAL A 211 13.78 6.86 18.76
N VAL A 212 13.25 7.73 17.90
CA VAL A 212 11.80 7.92 17.71
C VAL A 212 11.34 7.31 16.39
N PHE A 213 10.18 6.69 16.41
CA PHE A 213 9.54 6.06 15.24
C PHE A 213 8.34 6.89 14.79
N LEU A 214 8.37 7.34 13.53
CA LEU A 214 7.41 8.28 12.96
C LEU A 214 6.77 7.75 11.67
N GLY A 215 5.66 8.39 11.29
CA GLY A 215 4.90 8.06 10.09
C GLY A 215 3.81 7.02 10.32
N GLY A 216 2.84 6.97 9.40
CA GLY A 216 1.66 6.11 9.52
C GLY A 216 1.99 4.62 9.73
N PRO A 217 2.84 4.00 8.91
CA PRO A 217 3.20 2.60 9.09
C PRO A 217 3.77 2.27 10.47
N LEU A 218 4.66 3.11 11.01
CA LEU A 218 5.27 2.85 12.33
C LEU A 218 4.35 3.22 13.51
N HIS A 219 3.33 4.04 13.25
CA HIS A 219 2.31 4.37 14.24
C HIS A 219 1.26 3.26 14.38
N PHE A 220 0.73 2.77 13.24
CA PHE A 220 -0.39 1.84 13.24
C PHE A 220 0.04 0.36 13.28
N LEU A 221 1.23 0.02 12.75
CA LEU A 221 1.72 -1.36 12.68
C LEU A 221 2.71 -1.64 13.79
N THR A 222 2.19 -2.05 14.93
CA THR A 222 2.97 -2.32 16.15
C THR A 222 4.05 -3.38 15.95
N GLU A 223 3.76 -4.43 15.16
CA GLU A 223 4.70 -5.50 14.88
C GLU A 223 5.86 -5.05 13.96
N LEU A 224 5.59 -4.10 13.03
CA LEU A 224 6.65 -3.48 12.25
C LEU A 224 7.59 -2.65 13.14
N LYS A 225 7.03 -1.82 14.04
CA LYS A 225 7.82 -1.06 15.03
C LYS A 225 8.62 -2.00 15.93
N ALA A 226 8.00 -3.06 16.44
CA ALA A 226 8.67 -4.06 17.27
C ALA A 226 9.84 -4.72 16.53
N ARG A 227 9.70 -5.02 15.24
CA ARG A 227 10.79 -5.56 14.42
C ARG A 227 11.98 -4.60 14.32
N PHE A 228 11.73 -3.28 14.16
CA PHE A 228 12.81 -2.28 14.20
C PHE A 228 13.53 -2.28 15.54
N ILE A 229 12.78 -2.27 16.64
CA ILE A 229 13.32 -2.26 18.01
C ILE A 229 14.22 -3.49 18.22
N ASP A 230 13.74 -4.68 17.83
CA ASP A 230 14.47 -5.93 17.99
C ASP A 230 15.76 -5.96 17.13
N VAL A 231 15.66 -5.62 15.85
CA VAL A 231 16.84 -5.63 14.93
C VAL A 231 17.89 -4.61 15.32
N LEU A 232 17.46 -3.45 15.85
CA LEU A 232 18.38 -2.39 16.32
C LEU A 232 18.91 -2.65 17.74
N GLY A 233 18.35 -3.63 18.46
CA GLY A 233 18.70 -3.93 19.85
C GLY A 233 18.42 -2.76 20.79
N LEU A 234 17.30 -2.04 20.58
CA LEU A 234 16.92 -0.89 21.41
C LEU A 234 16.20 -1.41 22.67
N GLU A 235 16.64 -0.93 23.84
CA GLU A 235 16.09 -1.31 25.14
C GLU A 235 15.67 -0.10 25.96
N GLY A 236 14.59 -0.24 26.71
CA GLY A 236 14.12 0.74 27.69
C GLY A 236 13.97 2.16 27.11
N ASP A 237 14.63 3.12 27.74
CA ASP A 237 14.53 4.54 27.40
C ASP A 237 15.16 4.92 26.03
N ALA A 238 15.84 3.98 25.36
CA ALA A 238 16.35 4.21 24.02
C ALA A 238 15.22 4.34 22.97
N VAL A 239 14.04 3.82 23.26
CA VAL A 239 12.84 4.06 22.44
C VAL A 239 12.11 5.28 22.97
N VAL A 240 12.05 6.34 22.16
CA VAL A 240 11.32 7.56 22.51
C VAL A 240 9.85 7.36 22.12
N GLU A 241 9.03 7.10 23.11
CA GLU A 241 7.59 7.00 22.89
C GLU A 241 6.97 8.39 22.76
N VAL A 242 6.17 8.58 21.74
CA VAL A 242 5.45 9.83 21.45
C VAL A 242 4.02 9.51 21.03
N GLU A 243 3.10 10.38 21.41
CA GLU A 243 1.74 10.35 20.90
C GLU A 243 1.72 10.91 19.47
N ASP A 244 0.74 10.47 18.68
CA ASP A 244 0.48 11.01 17.34
C ASP A 244 1.71 11.01 16.40
N SER A 245 2.59 10.04 16.52
CA SER A 245 3.81 9.91 15.73
C SER A 245 3.61 10.00 14.21
N HIS A 246 2.40 9.75 13.72
CA HIS A 246 1.99 9.86 12.32
C HIS A 246 1.64 11.30 11.89
N LEU A 247 1.54 12.24 12.82
CA LEU A 247 1.16 13.65 12.57
C LEU A 247 2.32 14.63 12.67
N PHE A 248 3.55 14.18 12.92
CA PHE A 248 4.69 15.04 13.21
C PHE A 248 4.97 16.08 12.12
N ALA A 249 4.82 15.74 10.85
CA ALA A 249 4.99 16.70 9.77
C ALA A 249 3.92 17.82 9.82
N ALA A 250 2.66 17.50 10.07
CA ALA A 250 1.60 18.49 10.23
C ALA A 250 1.77 19.30 11.53
N MET A 251 2.13 18.65 12.63
CA MET A 251 2.43 19.33 13.90
C MET A 251 3.55 20.34 13.75
N GLY A 252 4.66 19.92 13.13
CA GLY A 252 5.80 20.80 12.91
C GLY A 252 5.50 21.95 11.95
N SER A 253 4.62 21.74 10.97
CA SER A 253 4.11 22.81 10.12
C SER A 253 3.30 23.82 10.94
N ALA A 254 2.40 23.36 11.82
CA ALA A 254 1.65 24.25 12.72
C ALA A 254 2.58 25.06 13.64
N LEU A 255 3.59 24.40 14.24
CA LEU A 255 4.57 25.04 15.10
C LEU A 255 5.49 26.03 14.35
N SER A 256 5.67 25.88 13.05
CA SER A 256 6.47 26.76 12.19
C SER A 256 5.68 27.94 11.66
N SER A 257 4.38 28.03 11.93
CA SER A 257 3.54 29.14 11.45
C SER A 257 3.97 30.46 12.05
N LYS A 258 4.02 31.49 11.19
CA LYS A 258 4.31 32.87 11.58
C LYS A 258 3.02 33.67 11.54
N ASP A 259 2.96 34.74 12.32
CA ASP A 259 1.77 35.62 12.42
C ASP A 259 1.61 36.55 11.21
N ASP A 260 1.91 36.06 10.01
CA ASP A 260 1.99 36.91 8.79
C ASP A 260 0.67 37.00 8.04
N LYS A 261 -0.06 35.89 7.93
CA LYS A 261 -1.31 35.85 7.15
C LYS A 261 -2.36 35.00 7.87
N ILE A 262 -3.49 35.62 8.13
CA ILE A 262 -4.62 34.99 8.80
C ILE A 262 -5.55 34.39 7.75
N PHE A 263 -5.95 33.17 7.97
CA PHE A 263 -6.99 32.45 7.19
C PHE A 263 -8.21 32.22 8.06
N SER A 264 -9.39 32.16 7.45
CA SER A 264 -10.59 31.66 8.12
C SER A 264 -10.99 30.30 7.53
N ALA A 265 -11.56 29.45 8.37
CA ALA A 265 -12.05 28.14 7.93
C ALA A 265 -13.10 28.27 6.83
N ASP A 266 -14.02 29.24 6.93
CA ASP A 266 -15.07 29.48 5.93
C ASP A 266 -14.50 29.96 4.60
N GLU A 267 -13.47 30.82 4.60
CA GLU A 267 -12.76 31.25 3.37
C GLU A 267 -12.06 30.07 2.70
N MET A 268 -11.36 29.26 3.47
CA MET A 268 -10.67 28.07 2.96
C MET A 268 -11.65 27.04 2.36
N ILE A 269 -12.78 26.79 3.02
CA ILE A 269 -13.86 25.94 2.50
C ILE A 269 -14.37 26.49 1.16
N LYS A 270 -14.59 27.81 1.06
CA LYS A 270 -15.05 28.46 -0.17
C LYS A 270 -14.04 28.32 -1.31
N GLU A 271 -12.77 28.57 -1.05
CA GLU A 271 -11.70 28.42 -2.04
C GLU A 271 -11.57 26.97 -2.52
N LEU A 272 -11.57 26.00 -1.61
CA LEU A 272 -11.51 24.58 -1.93
C LEU A 272 -12.75 24.08 -2.69
N THR A 273 -13.94 24.69 -2.44
CA THR A 273 -15.19 24.31 -3.13
C THR A 273 -15.24 24.88 -4.54
N ASN A 274 -14.82 26.14 -4.73
CA ASN A 274 -14.96 26.89 -5.99
C ASN A 274 -13.68 26.85 -6.85
N GLY A 275 -12.58 26.35 -6.30
CA GLY A 275 -11.30 26.29 -6.97
C GLY A 275 -11.35 25.41 -8.22
N LYS A 276 -10.65 25.84 -9.25
CA LYS A 276 -10.45 25.03 -10.45
C LYS A 276 -9.62 23.80 -10.08
N HIS A 277 -10.03 22.64 -10.54
CA HIS A 277 -9.19 21.45 -10.48
C HIS A 277 -7.78 21.80 -10.96
N ILE A 278 -6.77 21.62 -10.12
CA ILE A 278 -5.37 21.67 -10.55
C ILE A 278 -5.15 20.41 -11.39
N ALA A 279 -5.53 20.49 -12.66
CA ALA A 279 -5.11 19.51 -13.62
C ALA A 279 -3.61 19.74 -13.84
N MET A 280 -2.77 18.95 -13.20
CA MET A 280 -1.40 18.79 -13.71
C MET A 280 -1.56 18.30 -15.15
N GLU A 281 -1.16 19.15 -16.10
CA GLU A 281 -1.14 18.79 -17.51
C GLU A 281 -0.02 17.75 -17.71
N ILE A 282 -0.40 16.49 -17.56
CA ILE A 282 0.49 15.37 -17.86
C ILE A 282 0.40 15.17 -19.36
N ASN A 283 1.55 15.05 -20.03
CA ASN A 283 1.60 14.57 -21.41
C ASN A 283 0.86 13.24 -21.51
N ARG A 284 -0.32 13.25 -22.09
CA ARG A 284 -1.14 12.05 -22.26
C ARG A 284 -0.79 11.39 -23.57
N LEU A 285 -0.73 10.07 -23.54
CA LEU A 285 -0.71 9.29 -24.77
C LEU A 285 -2.07 9.41 -25.47
N ASP A 286 -2.07 9.23 -26.77
CA ASP A 286 -3.31 9.15 -27.54
C ASP A 286 -4.20 8.02 -26.98
N PRO A 287 -5.54 8.16 -27.05
CA PRO A 287 -6.46 7.09 -26.68
C PRO A 287 -6.13 5.80 -27.45
N LEU A 288 -6.31 4.65 -26.79
CA LEU A 288 -6.03 3.34 -27.39
C LEU A 288 -6.82 3.11 -28.69
N PHE A 289 -8.02 3.64 -28.77
CA PHE A 289 -8.87 3.64 -29.95
C PHE A 289 -9.25 5.09 -30.30
N LYS A 290 -9.15 5.45 -31.57
CA LYS A 290 -9.47 6.78 -32.06
C LYS A 290 -10.98 7.05 -32.05
N ASP A 291 -11.76 6.01 -32.35
CA ASP A 291 -13.20 6.05 -32.46
C ASP A 291 -13.80 4.64 -32.28
N GLU A 292 -15.13 4.57 -32.32
CA GLU A 292 -15.86 3.31 -32.21
C GLU A 292 -15.57 2.35 -33.39
N GLN A 293 -15.25 2.85 -34.56
CA GLN A 293 -14.90 1.99 -35.71
C GLN A 293 -13.56 1.30 -35.48
N ASP A 294 -12.60 2.00 -34.90
CA ASP A 294 -11.29 1.43 -34.56
C ASP A 294 -11.41 0.35 -33.48
N TYR A 295 -12.25 0.61 -32.46
CA TYR A 295 -12.61 -0.41 -31.46
C TYR A 295 -13.30 -1.62 -32.06
N ASN A 296 -14.23 -1.43 -32.99
CA ASN A 296 -14.95 -2.52 -33.64
C ASN A 296 -14.02 -3.39 -34.51
N LYS A 297 -13.06 -2.79 -35.24
CA LYS A 297 -12.03 -3.53 -35.94
C LYS A 297 -11.16 -4.38 -35.02
N PHE A 298 -10.79 -3.82 -33.88
CA PHE A 298 -10.07 -4.57 -32.85
C PHE A 298 -10.88 -5.77 -32.38
N LYS A 299 -12.17 -5.57 -32.06
CA LYS A 299 -13.09 -6.61 -31.60
C LYS A 299 -13.28 -7.71 -32.66
N GLU A 300 -13.56 -7.33 -33.90
CA GLU A 300 -13.72 -8.29 -35.01
C GLU A 300 -12.48 -9.16 -35.23
N ARG A 301 -11.28 -8.56 -35.12
CA ARG A 301 -10.03 -9.32 -35.21
C ARG A 301 -9.90 -10.36 -34.10
N HIS A 302 -10.29 -10.00 -32.84
CA HIS A 302 -10.19 -10.89 -31.70
C HIS A 302 -11.31 -11.93 -31.67
N ASP A 303 -12.49 -11.60 -32.17
CA ASP A 303 -13.62 -12.52 -32.26
C ASP A 303 -13.32 -13.73 -33.19
N LYS A 304 -12.39 -13.59 -34.15
CA LYS A 304 -11.94 -14.71 -34.99
C LYS A 304 -11.14 -15.77 -34.23
N ALA A 305 -10.60 -15.43 -33.04
CA ALA A 305 -9.84 -16.34 -32.20
C ALA A 305 -10.67 -16.90 -31.02
N LYS A 306 -11.99 -16.77 -31.07
CA LYS A 306 -12.87 -17.34 -30.03
C LYS A 306 -12.83 -18.86 -30.08
N VAL A 307 -12.72 -19.46 -28.89
CA VAL A 307 -12.80 -20.90 -28.71
C VAL A 307 -14.24 -21.35 -28.96
N ILE A 308 -14.42 -22.43 -29.72
CA ILE A 308 -15.73 -23.07 -29.95
C ILE A 308 -16.15 -23.67 -28.59
N LYS A 309 -17.35 -23.33 -28.14
CA LYS A 309 -17.93 -23.86 -26.91
C LYS A 309 -18.90 -24.98 -27.25
N GLY A 310 -18.76 -26.10 -26.54
CA GLY A 310 -19.71 -27.20 -26.53
C GLY A 310 -20.54 -27.19 -25.24
N ASP A 311 -21.48 -28.09 -25.15
CA ASP A 311 -22.33 -28.29 -23.95
C ASP A 311 -21.91 -29.59 -23.25
N LEU A 312 -21.40 -29.44 -22.01
CA LEU A 312 -20.92 -30.57 -21.21
C LEU A 312 -22.05 -31.55 -20.84
N GLU A 313 -23.26 -31.06 -20.59
CA GLU A 313 -24.39 -31.89 -20.13
C GLU A 313 -24.90 -32.84 -21.23
N SER A 314 -24.83 -32.38 -22.47
CA SER A 314 -25.29 -33.19 -23.64
C SER A 314 -24.16 -33.95 -24.34
N TYR A 315 -22.88 -33.62 -24.01
CA TYR A 315 -21.75 -34.24 -24.69
C TYR A 315 -21.55 -35.71 -24.27
N LYS A 316 -21.39 -36.57 -25.29
CA LYS A 316 -21.07 -38.00 -25.12
C LYS A 316 -19.84 -38.33 -25.90
N GLY A 317 -18.70 -38.52 -25.20
CA GLY A 317 -17.43 -38.85 -25.79
C GLY A 317 -16.29 -38.64 -24.80
N ASP A 318 -15.07 -38.81 -25.26
CA ASP A 318 -13.89 -38.60 -24.42
C ASP A 318 -13.68 -37.11 -24.16
N VAL A 319 -13.36 -36.77 -22.92
CA VAL A 319 -13.01 -35.42 -22.50
C VAL A 319 -11.61 -35.35 -21.94
N PHE A 320 -10.93 -34.24 -22.20
CA PHE A 320 -9.56 -34.00 -21.72
C PHE A 320 -9.56 -32.85 -20.73
N LEU A 321 -9.01 -33.10 -19.55
CA LEU A 321 -8.87 -32.10 -18.49
C LEU A 321 -7.48 -31.48 -18.52
N GLY A 322 -7.41 -30.19 -18.78
CA GLY A 322 -6.23 -29.37 -18.58
C GLY A 322 -6.29 -28.61 -17.27
N ILE A 323 -5.21 -28.62 -16.50
CA ILE A 323 -5.07 -27.87 -15.25
C ILE A 323 -3.81 -27.00 -15.34
N ASP A 324 -3.99 -25.69 -15.17
CA ASP A 324 -2.92 -24.73 -14.97
C ASP A 324 -3.02 -24.16 -13.55
N ALA A 325 -2.15 -24.62 -12.67
CA ALA A 325 -2.02 -24.12 -11.30
C ALA A 325 -0.88 -23.09 -11.25
N GLY A 326 -1.21 -21.85 -11.59
CA GLY A 326 -0.25 -20.75 -11.58
C GLY A 326 0.01 -20.22 -10.17
N SER A 327 0.91 -19.26 -10.06
CA SER A 327 1.28 -18.64 -8.78
C SER A 327 0.17 -17.78 -8.16
N THR A 328 -0.62 -17.10 -8.98
CA THR A 328 -1.70 -16.19 -8.52
C THR A 328 -3.10 -16.68 -8.87
N THR A 329 -3.23 -17.48 -9.91
CA THR A 329 -4.52 -17.96 -10.41
C THR A 329 -4.45 -19.43 -10.81
N SER A 330 -5.53 -20.16 -10.62
CA SER A 330 -5.71 -21.52 -11.15
C SER A 330 -6.77 -21.52 -12.23
N LYS A 331 -6.53 -22.32 -13.28
CA LYS A 331 -7.42 -22.49 -14.42
C LYS A 331 -7.63 -23.98 -14.70
N LEU A 332 -8.84 -24.34 -15.01
CA LEU A 332 -9.19 -25.68 -15.49
C LEU A 332 -9.99 -25.54 -16.79
N ALA A 333 -9.74 -26.43 -17.71
CA ALA A 333 -10.51 -26.55 -18.93
C ALA A 333 -10.81 -28.01 -19.23
N LEU A 334 -12.09 -28.31 -19.52
CA LEU A 334 -12.49 -29.56 -20.13
C LEU A 334 -12.72 -29.31 -21.61
N ILE A 335 -12.08 -30.11 -22.44
CA ILE A 335 -12.25 -30.04 -23.90
C ILE A 335 -12.73 -31.38 -24.45
N SER A 336 -13.54 -31.34 -25.51
CA SER A 336 -13.96 -32.53 -26.23
C SER A 336 -12.80 -33.08 -27.08
N ASP A 337 -12.98 -34.28 -27.61
CA ASP A 337 -12.08 -34.88 -28.62
C ASP A 337 -12.00 -34.06 -29.94
N LYS A 338 -13.00 -33.18 -30.17
CA LYS A 338 -13.05 -32.24 -31.29
C LYS A 338 -12.45 -30.86 -30.96
N GLY A 339 -11.95 -30.66 -29.74
CA GLY A 339 -11.36 -29.39 -29.28
C GLY A 339 -12.38 -28.31 -28.86
N GLU A 340 -13.64 -28.69 -28.64
CA GLU A 340 -14.64 -27.77 -28.12
C GLU A 340 -14.46 -27.59 -26.60
N LEU A 341 -14.54 -26.36 -26.11
CA LEU A 341 -14.47 -26.07 -24.68
C LEU A 341 -15.83 -26.39 -24.03
N LEU A 342 -15.87 -27.48 -23.25
CA LEU A 342 -17.06 -27.96 -22.58
C LEU A 342 -17.25 -27.31 -21.19
N TYR A 343 -16.14 -27.02 -20.51
CA TYR A 343 -16.14 -26.35 -19.21
C TYR A 343 -14.87 -25.54 -19.03
N SER A 344 -14.97 -24.41 -18.34
CA SER A 344 -13.83 -23.62 -17.97
C SER A 344 -13.99 -23.05 -16.57
N PHE A 345 -12.91 -23.01 -15.82
CA PHE A 345 -12.80 -22.41 -14.50
C PHE A 345 -11.58 -21.49 -14.45
N TYR A 346 -11.75 -20.33 -13.87
CA TYR A 346 -10.66 -19.38 -13.64
C TYR A 346 -10.90 -18.67 -12.31
N ALA A 347 -9.96 -18.75 -11.39
CA ALA A 347 -10.07 -18.06 -10.10
C ALA A 347 -8.70 -17.69 -9.53
N GLY A 348 -8.68 -16.69 -8.65
CA GLY A 348 -7.53 -16.37 -7.80
C GLY A 348 -7.27 -17.48 -6.80
N ASN A 349 -5.99 -17.74 -6.49
CA ASN A 349 -5.60 -18.87 -5.62
C ASN A 349 -5.90 -18.67 -4.13
N GLU A 350 -6.24 -17.46 -3.71
CA GLU A 350 -6.47 -17.14 -2.28
C GLU A 350 -5.34 -17.64 -1.35
N GLY A 351 -4.11 -17.59 -1.83
CA GLY A 351 -2.95 -18.10 -1.12
C GLY A 351 -2.78 -19.62 -1.12
N SER A 352 -3.62 -20.39 -1.86
CA SER A 352 -3.49 -21.85 -1.95
C SER A 352 -3.97 -22.37 -3.31
N PRO A 353 -3.05 -22.56 -4.29
CA PRO A 353 -3.38 -23.16 -5.58
C PRO A 353 -4.06 -24.52 -5.46
N LEU A 354 -3.56 -25.38 -4.55
CA LEU A 354 -4.12 -26.71 -4.34
C LEU A 354 -5.60 -26.67 -3.91
N LYS A 355 -5.94 -25.80 -2.95
CA LYS A 355 -7.32 -25.63 -2.48
C LYS A 355 -8.22 -25.20 -3.62
N MET A 356 -7.76 -24.28 -4.49
CA MET A 356 -8.54 -23.79 -5.61
C MET A 356 -8.76 -24.85 -6.68
N VAL A 357 -7.74 -25.64 -7.03
CA VAL A 357 -7.88 -26.80 -7.94
C VAL A 357 -8.85 -27.83 -7.37
N MET A 358 -8.74 -28.14 -6.08
CA MET A 358 -9.69 -29.08 -5.41
C MET A 358 -11.13 -28.57 -5.44
N THR A 359 -11.34 -27.26 -5.24
CA THR A 359 -12.67 -26.63 -5.32
C THR A 359 -13.24 -26.76 -6.72
N ALA A 360 -12.45 -26.45 -7.75
CA ALA A 360 -12.88 -26.57 -9.14
C ALA A 360 -13.20 -28.02 -9.54
N LEU A 361 -12.36 -28.97 -9.12
CA LEU A 361 -12.63 -30.39 -9.37
C LEU A 361 -13.91 -30.86 -8.66
N LYS A 362 -14.12 -30.49 -7.40
CA LYS A 362 -15.36 -30.81 -6.70
C LYS A 362 -16.58 -30.26 -7.42
N HIS A 363 -16.53 -29.01 -7.87
CA HIS A 363 -17.63 -28.41 -8.64
C HIS A 363 -17.94 -29.19 -9.93
N ILE A 364 -16.92 -29.59 -10.68
CA ILE A 364 -17.12 -30.44 -11.86
C ILE A 364 -17.81 -31.76 -11.49
N TYR A 365 -17.33 -32.44 -10.45
CA TYR A 365 -17.84 -33.76 -10.08
C TYR A 365 -19.24 -33.72 -9.44
N THR A 366 -19.57 -32.70 -8.67
CA THR A 366 -20.82 -32.65 -7.90
C THR A 366 -21.96 -31.97 -8.64
N GLU A 367 -21.63 -30.98 -9.50
CA GLU A 367 -22.66 -30.13 -10.09
C GLU A 367 -22.80 -30.29 -11.62
N LYS A 368 -21.76 -30.84 -12.29
CA LYS A 368 -21.70 -30.89 -13.76
C LYS A 368 -21.62 -32.28 -14.34
N ILE A 369 -21.20 -33.26 -13.56
CA ILE A 369 -21.11 -34.65 -14.02
C ILE A 369 -21.93 -35.51 -13.05
N ASP A 370 -23.01 -36.10 -13.53
CA ASP A 370 -23.80 -37.04 -12.75
C ASP A 370 -22.97 -38.32 -12.58
N CYS A 371 -22.43 -38.51 -11.36
CA CYS A 371 -21.39 -39.51 -11.06
C CYS A 371 -21.83 -40.97 -11.23
N ALA A 372 -23.11 -41.25 -11.41
CA ALA A 372 -23.60 -42.62 -11.47
C ALA A 372 -23.36 -43.33 -12.83
N GLU A 373 -23.29 -42.58 -13.93
CA GLU A 373 -23.12 -43.19 -15.26
C GLU A 373 -21.72 -42.98 -15.85
N ASN A 374 -20.90 -42.08 -15.35
CA ASN A 374 -19.62 -41.66 -15.94
C ASN A 374 -18.34 -42.00 -15.08
N ALA A 375 -18.48 -42.81 -14.04
CA ALA A 375 -17.34 -43.24 -13.23
C ALA A 375 -16.25 -44.04 -14.00
N ALA A 376 -16.55 -44.47 -15.21
CA ALA A 376 -15.62 -45.18 -16.09
C ALA A 376 -14.59 -44.27 -16.80
N VAL A 377 -14.78 -42.94 -16.74
CA VAL A 377 -13.96 -41.98 -17.50
C VAL A 377 -12.58 -41.72 -16.88
N PHE A 378 -12.38 -42.09 -15.63
CA PHE A 378 -11.10 -41.85 -14.90
C PHE A 378 -10.34 -43.12 -14.54
N ASP A 379 -10.38 -44.19 -15.37
CA ASP A 379 -9.47 -45.34 -15.17
C ASP A 379 -8.04 -44.96 -15.64
N ASN A 380 -7.20 -44.67 -14.66
CA ASN A 380 -5.78 -44.32 -14.84
C ASN A 380 -4.91 -45.43 -15.50
N ARG A 381 -5.48 -46.56 -15.92
CA ARG A 381 -4.77 -47.74 -16.41
C ARG A 381 -4.55 -47.79 -17.94
N LYS A 382 -5.03 -46.84 -18.70
CA LYS A 382 -4.70 -46.71 -20.12
C LYS A 382 -3.97 -45.40 -20.41
N ARG A 383 -2.68 -45.35 -20.07
CA ARG A 383 -1.77 -44.33 -20.62
C ARG A 383 -1.39 -44.74 -22.03
N PRO A 384 -1.67 -43.93 -23.08
CA PRO A 384 -0.92 -44.06 -24.33
C PRO A 384 0.53 -43.66 -23.98
N SER A 385 1.49 -44.46 -24.40
CA SER A 385 2.90 -44.14 -24.29
C SER A 385 3.20 -42.81 -24.94
N ALA A 386 3.66 -41.84 -24.12
CA ALA A 386 4.08 -40.55 -24.62
C ALA A 386 5.24 -40.74 -25.60
N ALA A 387 4.99 -40.48 -26.88
CA ALA A 387 6.06 -40.31 -27.86
C ALA A 387 6.79 -39.01 -27.51
N VAL A 388 7.95 -39.12 -26.90
CA VAL A 388 8.86 -38.00 -26.64
C VAL A 388 9.47 -37.61 -27.97
N HIS A 389 8.96 -36.58 -28.60
CA HIS A 389 9.73 -35.88 -29.61
C HIS A 389 10.77 -35.00 -28.91
N LYS A 390 12.04 -35.43 -28.96
CA LYS A 390 13.19 -34.56 -28.71
C LYS A 390 13.40 -33.62 -29.90
N PRO A 391 13.93 -32.40 -29.65
CA PRO A 391 14.17 -31.37 -30.65
C PRO A 391 15.19 -31.74 -31.72
#